data_5807f13730f2553d1798bf984661c872
#
_entry.id   5807f13730f2553d1798bf984661c872
#
_cell.length_a   1.000
_cell.length_b   1.000
_cell.length_c   1.000
_cell.angle_alpha   90.00
_cell.angle_beta   90.00
_cell.angle_gamma   90.00
#
_symmetry.space_group_name_H-M   'P 1'
#
loop_
_entity.id
_entity.type
_entity.pdbx_description
1 polymer ?
#
loop_
_entity_poly.entity_id
_entity_poly.type
_entity_poly.pdbx_seq_one_letter_code
_entity_poly.pdbx_strand_id
1 'polypeptide(L)'
;MTTELITKETLANGRTYIHHTAAHCETGVTSALFRDKGLDISEPMIFGIGSGIFFGHLPFIKQTGLPISTFRSIPGLVFKKAAKRLGAKVFRKRFRNPQKGMDELRRVIRTGQIVAVTTNVYWLSFFPRRYRFNFSGHNFIVLYENENGFRISDPALLE
;
A
#
# COMPACT_ATOMS: atom_id res chain seq x y z
N MET A 1 -0.87 -19.20 -19.77
CA MET A 1 -1.16 -17.78 -20.08
C MET A 1 -2.22 -17.34 -19.10
N THR A 2 -1.83 -16.77 -17.98
CA THR A 2 -2.75 -16.20 -16.99
C THR A 2 -3.21 -14.85 -17.54
N THR A 3 -4.47 -14.77 -17.92
CA THR A 3 -5.09 -13.50 -18.30
C THR A 3 -5.08 -12.60 -17.05
N GLU A 4 -4.22 -11.59 -17.03
CA GLU A 4 -4.31 -10.54 -16.01
C GLU A 4 -5.69 -9.88 -16.15
N LEU A 5 -6.54 -10.06 -15.17
CA LEU A 5 -7.79 -9.30 -15.05
C LEU A 5 -7.41 -7.86 -14.70
N ILE A 6 -7.30 -7.01 -15.70
CA ILE A 6 -7.06 -5.58 -15.52
C ILE A 6 -8.39 -4.95 -15.14
N THR A 7 -8.56 -4.64 -13.88
CA THR A 7 -9.73 -3.89 -13.41
C THR A 7 -9.48 -2.40 -13.54
N LYS A 8 -10.40 -1.73 -14.24
CA LYS A 8 -10.39 -0.28 -14.43
C LYS A 8 -11.49 0.36 -13.63
N GLU A 9 -11.14 1.40 -12.88
CA GLU A 9 -12.07 2.18 -12.06
C GLU A 9 -12.03 3.65 -12.44
N THR A 10 -13.20 4.28 -12.54
CA THR A 10 -13.28 5.73 -12.78
C THR A 10 -13.35 6.47 -11.45
N LEU A 11 -12.39 7.35 -11.22
CA LEU A 11 -12.30 8.18 -10.02
C LEU A 11 -13.25 9.39 -10.10
N ALA A 12 -13.53 10.03 -8.96
CA ALA A 12 -14.42 11.18 -8.85
C ALA A 12 -14.03 12.37 -9.76
N ASN A 13 -12.77 12.48 -10.14
CA ASN A 13 -12.25 13.51 -11.04
C ASN A 13 -12.21 13.07 -12.52
N GLY A 14 -12.87 11.96 -12.87
CA GLY A 14 -12.93 11.43 -14.25
C GLY A 14 -11.67 10.67 -14.71
N ARG A 15 -10.61 10.59 -13.90
CA ARG A 15 -9.42 9.80 -14.25
C ARG A 15 -9.71 8.31 -14.10
N THR A 16 -9.03 7.51 -14.92
CA THR A 16 -9.08 6.05 -14.82
C THR A 16 -7.94 5.54 -13.96
N TYR A 17 -8.28 4.76 -12.93
CA TYR A 17 -7.34 3.97 -12.16
C TYR A 17 -7.29 2.55 -12.73
N ILE A 18 -6.10 1.98 -12.85
CA ILE A 18 -5.87 0.62 -13.30
C ILE A 18 -5.27 -0.17 -12.14
N HIS A 19 -5.95 -1.23 -11.74
CA HIS A 19 -5.43 -2.16 -10.75
C HIS A 19 -4.31 -3.01 -11.35
N HIS A 20 -3.25 -3.21 -10.59
CA HIS A 20 -2.15 -4.12 -10.90
C HIS A 20 -1.83 -4.96 -9.68
N THR A 21 -1.72 -6.26 -9.87
CA THR A 21 -1.17 -7.15 -8.86
C THR A 21 0.33 -6.94 -8.69
N ALA A 22 0.83 -7.22 -7.50
CA ALA A 22 2.23 -7.06 -7.16
C ALA A 22 2.67 -8.14 -6.18
N ALA A 23 3.93 -8.51 -6.23
CA ALA A 23 4.51 -9.49 -5.33
C ALA A 23 4.64 -8.97 -3.88
N HIS A 24 4.62 -7.65 -3.69
CA HIS A 24 4.82 -7.02 -2.39
C HIS A 24 3.93 -5.78 -2.23
N CYS A 25 3.09 -5.76 -1.18
CA CYS A 25 2.07 -4.72 -0.99
C CYS A 25 2.63 -3.29 -0.96
N GLU A 26 3.77 -3.04 -0.28
CA GLU A 26 4.35 -1.69 -0.18
C GLU A 26 4.85 -1.20 -1.54
N THR A 27 5.54 -2.04 -2.31
CA THR A 27 6.08 -1.65 -3.62
C THR A 27 5.00 -1.56 -4.68
N GLY A 28 4.00 -2.45 -4.63
CA GLY A 28 2.83 -2.40 -5.52
C GLY A 28 2.02 -1.12 -5.32
N VAL A 29 1.69 -0.80 -4.07
CA VAL A 29 1.00 0.47 -3.73
C VAL A 29 1.84 1.68 -4.15
N THR A 30 3.15 1.65 -3.90
CA THR A 30 4.05 2.75 -4.28
C THR A 30 4.07 2.94 -5.80
N SER A 31 4.20 1.86 -6.57
CA SER A 31 4.14 1.88 -8.03
C SER A 31 2.81 2.47 -8.52
N ALA A 32 1.69 2.03 -7.95
CA ALA A 32 0.36 2.53 -8.30
C ALA A 32 0.18 4.03 -8.01
N LEU A 33 0.71 4.53 -6.87
CA LEU A 33 0.70 5.96 -6.57
C LEU A 33 1.49 6.77 -7.59
N PHE A 34 2.64 6.29 -8.06
CA PHE A 34 3.43 6.97 -9.08
C PHE A 34 2.74 6.95 -10.43
N ARG A 35 2.14 5.82 -10.83
CA ARG A 35 1.34 5.73 -12.07
C ARG A 35 0.15 6.68 -12.06
N ASP A 36 -0.54 6.82 -10.92
CA ASP A 36 -1.63 7.80 -10.77
C ASP A 36 -1.16 9.24 -11.01
N LYS A 37 0.11 9.53 -10.79
CA LYS A 37 0.73 10.84 -11.05
C LYS A 37 1.42 10.93 -12.41
N GLY A 38 1.20 9.95 -13.31
CA GLY A 38 1.73 9.96 -14.67
C GLY A 38 3.17 9.43 -14.79
N LEU A 39 3.73 8.86 -13.72
CA LEU A 39 5.06 8.26 -13.77
C LEU A 39 4.92 6.73 -13.75
N ASP A 40 4.98 6.11 -14.94
CA ASP A 40 4.86 4.66 -15.08
C ASP A 40 6.16 3.98 -14.66
N ILE A 41 6.22 3.58 -13.41
CA ILE A 41 7.33 2.82 -12.82
C ILE A 41 6.80 1.48 -12.34
N SER A 42 7.43 0.41 -12.79
CA SER A 42 7.08 -0.95 -12.39
C SER A 42 7.40 -1.22 -10.91
N GLU A 43 6.72 -2.21 -10.32
CA GLU A 43 6.99 -2.65 -8.95
C GLU A 43 8.45 -3.05 -8.71
N PRO A 44 9.10 -3.87 -9.57
CA PRO A 44 10.52 -4.21 -9.39
C PRO A 44 11.44 -2.99 -9.39
N MET A 45 11.14 -1.98 -10.21
CA MET A 45 11.90 -0.73 -10.22
C MET A 45 11.73 0.05 -8.91
N ILE A 46 10.51 0.14 -8.38
CA ILE A 46 10.25 0.74 -7.06
C ILE A 46 11.00 -0.01 -5.97
N PHE A 47 11.02 -1.34 -6.02
CA PHE A 47 11.75 -2.16 -5.05
C PHE A 47 13.25 -1.85 -5.08
N GLY A 48 13.85 -1.78 -6.27
CA GLY A 48 15.27 -1.44 -6.46
C GLY A 48 15.58 0.00 -6.02
N ILE A 49 14.83 0.98 -6.54
CA ILE A 49 14.98 2.40 -6.18
C ILE A 49 14.80 2.62 -4.67
N GLY A 50 13.85 1.92 -4.05
CA GLY A 50 13.58 1.98 -2.62
C GLY A 50 14.60 1.25 -1.73
N SER A 51 15.61 0.58 -2.32
CA SER A 51 16.55 -0.31 -1.61
C SER A 51 15.79 -1.40 -0.84
N GLY A 52 14.91 -2.13 -1.53
CA GLY A 52 14.12 -3.21 -0.95
C GLY A 52 14.96 -4.43 -0.57
N ILE A 53 16.04 -4.69 -1.30
CA ILE A 53 17.00 -5.75 -0.94
C ILE A 53 17.76 -5.30 0.31
N PHE A 54 17.63 -6.11 1.36
CA PHE A 54 18.23 -5.82 2.65
C PHE A 54 18.48 -7.14 3.40
N PHE A 55 19.54 -7.20 4.15
CA PHE A 55 19.77 -8.23 5.16
C PHE A 55 20.10 -7.58 6.48
N GLY A 56 19.47 -8.02 7.54
CA GLY A 56 19.75 -7.59 8.89
C GLY A 56 19.60 -8.72 9.89
N HIS A 57 20.55 -8.81 10.81
CA HIS A 57 20.47 -9.66 11.98
C HIS A 57 20.52 -8.80 13.23
N LEU A 58 19.47 -8.89 14.04
CA LEU A 58 19.29 -8.07 15.24
C LEU A 58 19.25 -9.00 16.47
N PRO A 59 20.42 -9.36 17.03
CA PRO A 59 20.51 -10.34 18.10
C PRO A 59 19.85 -9.88 19.40
N PHE A 60 19.72 -8.57 19.60
CA PHE A 60 19.12 -7.99 20.80
C PHE A 60 17.59 -7.84 20.70
N ILE A 61 17.00 -7.96 19.52
CA ILE A 61 15.55 -7.95 19.33
C ILE A 61 15.08 -9.39 19.16
N LYS A 62 14.33 -9.89 20.14
CA LYS A 62 13.81 -11.24 20.11
C LYS A 62 12.32 -11.26 19.74
N GLN A 63 11.95 -12.13 18.81
CA GLN A 63 10.57 -12.45 18.50
C GLN A 63 10.37 -13.94 18.80
N THR A 64 9.41 -14.28 19.64
CA THR A 64 9.19 -15.65 20.13
C THR A 64 10.43 -16.31 20.72
N GLY A 65 11.31 -15.51 21.38
CA GLY A 65 12.55 -15.99 22.02
C GLY A 65 13.77 -16.05 21.11
N LEU A 66 13.60 -15.91 19.78
CA LEU A 66 14.69 -15.98 18.81
C LEU A 66 15.11 -14.59 18.29
N PRO A 67 16.39 -14.36 17.99
CA PRO A 67 16.86 -13.16 17.33
C PRO A 67 16.17 -12.93 15.99
N ILE A 68 15.89 -11.67 15.65
CA ILE A 68 15.29 -11.35 14.36
C ILE A 68 16.39 -11.33 13.29
N SER A 69 16.19 -12.17 12.27
CA SER A 69 16.88 -12.04 10.98
C SER A 69 15.86 -11.67 9.91
N THR A 70 16.19 -10.68 9.10
CA THR A 70 15.28 -10.17 8.06
C THR A 70 16.02 -9.90 6.76
N PHE A 71 15.38 -10.26 5.66
CA PHE A 71 15.84 -9.94 4.30
C PHE A 71 15.10 -8.71 3.72
N ARG A 72 14.32 -8.05 4.53
CA ARG A 72 13.46 -6.94 4.14
C ARG A 72 13.67 -5.76 5.08
N SER A 73 13.70 -4.57 4.52
CA SER A 73 13.73 -3.32 5.28
C SER A 73 12.43 -3.08 6.06
N ILE A 74 12.52 -2.22 7.04
CA ILE A 74 11.37 -1.82 7.88
C ILE A 74 10.21 -1.32 6.99
N PRO A 75 8.95 -1.74 7.25
CA PRO A 75 7.78 -1.28 6.51
C PRO A 75 7.69 0.24 6.40
N GLY A 76 7.41 0.74 5.20
CA GLY A 76 7.37 2.16 4.87
C GLY A 76 8.72 2.77 4.47
N LEU A 77 9.83 2.05 4.61
CA LEU A 77 11.15 2.57 4.26
C LEU A 77 11.41 2.54 2.75
N VAL A 78 10.93 1.51 2.06
CA VAL A 78 11.02 1.39 0.59
C VAL A 78 10.27 2.55 -0.05
N PHE A 79 9.04 2.79 0.36
CA PHE A 79 8.24 3.94 -0.08
C PHE A 79 8.97 5.28 0.16
N LYS A 80 9.46 5.51 1.38
CA LYS A 80 10.15 6.75 1.74
C LYS A 80 11.39 7.00 0.89
N LYS A 81 12.20 5.96 0.67
CA LYS A 81 13.42 6.05 -0.14
C LYS A 81 13.10 6.26 -1.61
N ALA A 82 12.14 5.50 -2.16
CA ALA A 82 11.71 5.64 -3.55
C ALA A 82 11.18 7.06 -3.80
N ALA A 83 10.27 7.54 -2.97
CA ALA A 83 9.72 8.89 -3.09
C ALA A 83 10.81 9.98 -3.05
N LYS A 84 11.75 9.88 -2.10
CA LYS A 84 12.86 10.83 -2.01
C LYS A 84 13.75 10.82 -3.26
N ARG A 85 14.12 9.65 -3.76
CA ARG A 85 15.00 9.48 -4.92
C ARG A 85 14.35 9.91 -6.23
N LEU A 86 13.04 9.78 -6.32
CA LEU A 86 12.25 10.22 -7.47
C LEU A 86 11.76 11.68 -7.35
N GLY A 87 12.19 12.41 -6.32
CA GLY A 87 11.83 13.82 -6.13
C GLY A 87 10.34 14.06 -5.79
N ALA A 88 9.62 13.04 -5.35
CA ALA A 88 8.20 13.16 -5.07
C ALA A 88 7.94 13.82 -3.71
N LYS A 89 6.98 14.76 -3.67
CA LYS A 89 6.44 15.29 -2.42
C LYS A 89 5.44 14.30 -1.83
N VAL A 90 5.65 13.91 -0.59
CA VAL A 90 4.81 12.94 0.13
C VAL A 90 4.06 13.63 1.24
N PHE A 91 2.75 13.43 1.26
CA PHE A 91 1.89 13.84 2.37
C PHE A 91 1.49 12.59 3.16
N ARG A 92 2.03 12.46 4.36
CA ARG A 92 1.71 11.35 5.26
C ARG A 92 1.12 11.91 6.54
N LYS A 93 -0.05 11.38 6.91
CA LYS A 93 -0.74 11.73 8.16
C LYS A 93 -0.94 10.48 9.01
N ARG A 94 -0.84 10.63 10.32
CA ARG A 94 -1.16 9.59 11.29
C ARG A 94 -2.15 10.17 12.29
N PHE A 95 -3.20 9.43 12.54
CA PHE A 95 -4.28 9.88 13.43
C PHE A 95 -4.34 9.00 14.67
N ARG A 96 -4.49 9.63 15.84
CA ARG A 96 -4.81 8.92 17.09
C ARG A 96 -6.31 8.72 17.25
N ASN A 97 -7.11 9.63 16.69
CA ASN A 97 -8.57 9.55 16.70
C ASN A 97 -9.02 8.91 15.37
N PRO A 98 -9.70 7.75 15.41
CA PRO A 98 -10.15 7.04 14.19
C PRO A 98 -11.11 7.88 13.36
N GLN A 99 -12.03 8.61 14.00
CA GLN A 99 -13.03 9.43 13.29
C GLN A 99 -12.34 10.53 12.47
N LYS A 100 -11.41 11.27 13.08
CA LYS A 100 -10.62 12.29 12.35
C LYS A 100 -9.83 11.70 11.18
N GLY A 101 -9.33 10.49 11.33
CA GLY A 101 -8.65 9.76 10.25
C GLY A 101 -9.60 9.43 9.10
N MET A 102 -10.78 8.95 9.44
CA MET A 102 -11.82 8.60 8.47
C MET A 102 -12.35 9.85 7.73
N ASP A 103 -12.59 10.94 8.45
CA ASP A 103 -13.06 12.20 7.86
C ASP A 103 -12.02 12.77 6.88
N GLU A 104 -10.73 12.71 7.24
CA GLU A 104 -9.67 13.15 6.33
C GLU A 104 -9.52 12.24 5.11
N LEU A 105 -9.64 10.92 5.27
CA LEU A 105 -9.66 9.98 4.16
C LEU A 105 -10.78 10.34 3.18
N ARG A 106 -12.01 10.48 3.68
CA ARG A 106 -13.19 10.87 2.88
C ARG A 106 -12.98 12.20 2.18
N ARG A 107 -12.43 13.19 2.89
CA ARG A 107 -12.12 14.51 2.32
C ARG A 107 -11.20 14.39 1.11
N VAL A 108 -10.15 13.56 1.19
CA VAL A 108 -9.16 13.42 0.13
C VAL A 108 -9.72 12.63 -1.06
N ILE A 109 -10.36 11.48 -0.84
CA ILE A 109 -10.89 10.67 -1.95
C ILE A 109 -12.02 11.37 -2.71
N ARG A 110 -12.81 12.25 -2.06
CA ARG A 110 -13.83 13.08 -2.74
C ARG A 110 -13.23 14.05 -3.76
N THR A 111 -11.95 14.39 -3.66
CA THR A 111 -11.25 15.19 -4.68
C THR A 111 -10.79 14.35 -5.88
N GLY A 112 -11.07 13.05 -5.90
CA GLY A 112 -10.59 12.11 -6.90
C GLY A 112 -9.12 11.72 -6.74
N GLN A 113 -8.52 11.97 -5.58
CA GLN A 113 -7.17 11.48 -5.27
C GLN A 113 -7.26 10.10 -4.63
N ILE A 114 -6.39 9.20 -5.07
CA ILE A 114 -6.22 7.91 -4.41
C ILE A 114 -5.38 8.04 -3.15
N VAL A 115 -5.67 7.22 -2.15
CA VAL A 115 -4.99 7.28 -0.85
C VAL A 115 -4.42 5.92 -0.47
N ALA A 116 -3.10 5.85 -0.29
CA ALA A 116 -2.48 4.66 0.29
C ALA A 116 -2.71 4.60 1.80
N VAL A 117 -3.14 3.45 2.27
CA VAL A 117 -3.41 3.17 3.68
C VAL A 117 -2.52 2.04 4.16
N THR A 118 -1.93 2.19 5.34
CA THR A 118 -1.23 1.10 6.04
C THR A 118 -2.08 0.65 7.21
N THR A 119 -2.34 -0.64 7.30
CA THR A 119 -3.25 -1.21 8.31
C THR A 119 -2.77 -2.55 8.86
N ASN A 120 -3.52 -3.06 9.82
CA ASN A 120 -3.36 -4.41 10.36
C ASN A 120 -4.28 -5.38 9.61
N VAL A 121 -3.74 -6.44 9.04
CA VAL A 121 -4.45 -7.48 8.28
C VAL A 121 -5.61 -8.10 9.09
N TYR A 122 -5.47 -8.19 10.41
CA TYR A 122 -6.50 -8.76 11.28
C TYR A 122 -7.89 -8.12 11.08
N TRP A 123 -7.94 -6.83 10.81
CA TRP A 123 -9.17 -6.05 10.68
C TRP A 123 -9.74 -5.98 9.26
N LEU A 124 -9.06 -6.58 8.28
CA LEU A 124 -9.49 -6.57 6.89
C LEU A 124 -10.50 -7.69 6.64
N SER A 125 -11.77 -7.35 6.59
CA SER A 125 -12.87 -8.31 6.43
C SER A 125 -12.85 -9.07 5.11
N PHE A 126 -12.28 -8.51 4.07
CA PHE A 126 -12.15 -9.12 2.75
C PHE A 126 -11.04 -10.20 2.67
N PHE A 127 -10.11 -10.25 3.65
CA PHE A 127 -9.21 -11.38 3.76
C PHE A 127 -9.92 -12.61 4.32
N PRO A 128 -9.69 -13.82 3.79
CA PRO A 128 -10.16 -15.04 4.40
C PRO A 128 -9.70 -15.15 5.86
N ARG A 129 -10.58 -15.58 6.77
CA ARG A 129 -10.32 -15.59 8.21
C ARG A 129 -9.01 -16.28 8.59
N ARG A 130 -8.63 -17.37 7.90
CA ARG A 130 -7.37 -18.10 8.09
C ARG A 130 -6.11 -17.30 7.80
N TYR A 131 -6.22 -16.19 7.04
CA TYR A 131 -5.09 -15.30 6.72
C TYR A 131 -5.10 -14.00 7.53
N ARG A 132 -6.07 -13.82 8.43
CA ARG A 132 -6.13 -12.64 9.30
C ARG A 132 -5.27 -12.88 10.53
N PHE A 133 -4.14 -12.24 10.57
CA PHE A 133 -3.22 -12.25 11.70
C PHE A 133 -2.78 -10.83 12.05
N ASN A 134 -2.27 -10.64 13.26
CA ASN A 134 -1.83 -9.32 13.72
C ASN A 134 -0.53 -8.89 13.03
N PHE A 135 -0.67 -8.32 11.84
CA PHE A 135 0.41 -7.74 11.07
C PHE A 135 0.05 -6.30 10.66
N SER A 136 0.73 -5.32 11.28
CA SER A 136 0.45 -3.88 11.11
C SER A 136 1.29 -3.25 10.00
N GLY A 137 1.48 -3.93 8.89
CA GLY A 137 2.33 -3.47 7.79
C GLY A 137 1.72 -3.64 6.41
N HIS A 138 0.46 -4.07 6.32
CA HIS A 138 -0.21 -4.27 5.04
C HIS A 138 -0.63 -2.93 4.43
N ASN A 139 -0.40 -2.80 3.12
CA ASN A 139 -0.69 -1.59 2.37
C ASN A 139 -1.67 -1.88 1.23
N PHE A 140 -2.66 -1.01 1.07
CA PHE A 140 -3.58 -1.00 -0.06
C PHE A 140 -3.98 0.44 -0.40
N ILE A 141 -4.70 0.62 -1.49
CA ILE A 141 -5.18 1.92 -1.97
C ILE A 141 -6.68 2.02 -1.77
N VAL A 142 -7.15 3.15 -1.26
CA VAL A 142 -8.56 3.54 -1.26
C VAL A 142 -8.80 4.48 -2.43
N LEU A 143 -9.78 4.13 -3.27
CA LEU A 143 -10.11 4.83 -4.50
C LEU A 143 -11.24 5.83 -4.30
N TYR A 144 -12.36 5.36 -3.78
CA TYR A 144 -13.56 6.16 -3.50
C TYR A 144 -14.47 5.45 -2.47
N GLU A 145 -15.51 6.12 -2.02
CA GLU A 145 -16.57 5.60 -1.18
C GLU A 145 -17.91 5.67 -1.95
N ASN A 146 -18.70 4.62 -1.86
CA ASN A 146 -20.06 4.54 -2.38
C ASN A 146 -21.01 4.04 -1.28
N GLU A 147 -22.26 3.75 -1.63
CA GLU A 147 -23.28 3.26 -0.70
C GLU A 147 -22.93 1.91 -0.04
N ASN A 148 -22.12 1.07 -0.70
CA ASN A 148 -21.68 -0.24 -0.21
C ASN A 148 -20.39 -0.18 0.60
N GLY A 149 -19.75 0.99 0.72
CA GLY A 149 -18.50 1.22 1.46
C GLY A 149 -17.35 1.75 0.60
N PHE A 150 -16.13 1.40 0.97
CA PHE A 150 -14.94 1.85 0.24
C PHE A 150 -14.57 0.90 -0.89
N ARG A 151 -14.39 1.43 -2.08
CA ARG A 151 -13.70 0.73 -3.16
C ARG A 151 -12.20 0.81 -2.93
N ILE A 152 -11.56 -0.34 -2.87
CA ILE A 152 -10.13 -0.45 -2.61
C ILE A 152 -9.42 -1.19 -3.75
N SER A 153 -8.12 -0.99 -3.85
CA SER A 153 -7.21 -1.76 -4.69
C SER A 153 -6.09 -2.30 -3.81
N ASP A 154 -6.07 -3.61 -3.65
CA ASP A 154 -5.05 -4.32 -2.89
C ASP A 154 -4.14 -5.09 -3.85
N PRO A 155 -2.86 -4.68 -4.02
CA PRO A 155 -1.98 -5.32 -4.98
C PRO A 155 -1.61 -6.77 -4.62
N ALA A 156 -1.86 -7.20 -3.38
CA ALA A 156 -1.59 -8.56 -2.94
C ALA A 156 -2.74 -9.53 -3.24
N LEU A 157 -3.88 -9.02 -3.71
CA LEU A 157 -5.05 -9.83 -4.04
C LEU A 157 -5.26 -9.86 -5.56
N LEU A 158 -5.51 -11.06 -6.06
CA LEU A 158 -6.25 -11.25 -7.31
C LEU A 158 -7.71 -10.96 -6.96
N GLU A 159 -8.38 -10.12 -7.72
CA GLU A 159 -9.80 -9.81 -7.52
C GLU A 159 -10.70 -11.03 -7.54
#